data_2492471d7cee2d809e803f558d7d2ced
#
_entry.id   2492471d7cee2d809e803f558d7d2ced
#
_cell.length_a   1.000
_cell.length_b   1.000
_cell.length_c   1.000
_cell.angle_alpha   90.00
_cell.angle_beta   90.00
_cell.angle_gamma   90.00
#
_symmetry.space_group_name_H-M   'P 1'
#
loop_
_entity.id
_entity.type
_entity.pdbx_description
1 polymer ?
#
loop_
_entity_poly.entity_id
_entity_poly.type
_entity_poly.pdbx_seq_one_letter_code
_entity_poly.pdbx_strand_id
1 'polypeptide(L)'
;MATKIIETNYMEIFRSFCTILRALILVGLIAACGSTPPPLKATVQVWPDAIDVFKAGYQGVSEKYIEYISIDRLALDGIKGFSSIDPALHVRKSENSITLSYTGQRILSIDLPKSNDVHGWAELTSDLAIAARAYSTDMKAADAEKIYEAVFDGVLSKLDLYSRYSGAEDARENRAQRDGFGGIGIGFKRIDGALRITRITPNTPAAKSGLLINDTITHIDKKPASHLTPRQATLLIRVPTNTTVSLSVTRAGITAPQTHKLTRKHIVFPTVTEKRLKNILYYKISSFNQGTAPSLSEKLKLATSAMGHDLKGVVLDLRGNPGGLLKQSVKVADLFLTQGTIVSTKGRHPDSLHHYAAGGSDLTEERPLIVLIDGKSASAAEIVAAALQDRERAILIGTSSFGKGTVQSVLRLPNDGEITLTWSQFIAPSGYILHGLGVRPSLCTKAKPEPIEKLINITLNSASGIKSTFHQWRSVGLKNSARRNNLRSTCPAQQRKSDKELDIAIHMIENPTTYTRALYFSSATNQAQK
;
A
#
# COMPACT_ATOMS: atom_id res chain seq x y z
N MET A 1 84.59 50.95 7.28
CA MET A 1 83.66 52.06 7.62
C MET A 1 82.40 52.03 6.72
N ALA A 2 82.27 51.04 5.86
CA ALA A 2 81.11 50.93 4.90
C ALA A 2 79.98 49.96 5.34
N THR A 3 80.19 49.16 6.37
CA THR A 3 79.22 48.12 6.78
C THR A 3 78.21 48.58 7.82
N LYS A 4 78.40 49.76 8.46
CA LYS A 4 77.53 50.28 9.54
C LYS A 4 76.43 51.23 9.04
N ILE A 5 76.48 51.68 7.78
CA ILE A 5 75.48 52.59 7.19
C ILE A 5 74.33 51.84 6.51
N ILE A 6 74.53 50.56 6.16
CA ILE A 6 73.52 49.77 5.49
C ILE A 6 72.48 49.16 6.47
N GLU A 7 72.88 48.88 7.74
CA GLU A 7 71.97 48.33 8.74
C GLU A 7 70.97 49.35 9.32
N THR A 8 71.35 50.65 9.34
CA THR A 8 70.47 51.71 9.89
C THR A 8 69.28 52.02 8.92
N ASN A 9 69.49 51.94 7.62
CA ASN A 9 68.43 52.22 6.65
C ASN A 9 67.43 51.10 6.54
N TYR A 10 67.80 49.85 6.81
CA TYR A 10 66.87 48.72 6.73
C TYR A 10 65.94 48.70 7.98
N MET A 11 66.35 49.11 9.10
CA MET A 11 65.55 49.16 10.34
C MET A 11 64.49 50.26 10.31
N GLU A 12 64.72 51.39 9.67
CA GLU A 12 63.75 52.49 9.54
C GLU A 12 62.66 52.12 8.50
N ILE A 13 63.02 51.47 7.38
CA ILE A 13 62.09 51.00 6.36
C ILE A 13 61.19 49.89 6.94
N PHE A 14 61.74 49.02 7.77
CA PHE A 14 60.97 47.96 8.42
C PHE A 14 59.98 48.48 9.50
N ARG A 15 60.38 49.53 10.23
CA ARG A 15 59.49 50.20 11.18
C ARG A 15 58.36 50.97 10.54
N SER A 16 58.59 51.59 9.37
CA SER A 16 57.59 52.32 8.63
C SER A 16 56.60 51.36 7.95
N PHE A 17 57.04 50.18 7.47
CA PHE A 17 56.20 49.14 6.90
C PHE A 17 55.32 48.47 7.96
N CYS A 18 55.84 48.23 9.17
CA CYS A 18 55.03 47.68 10.27
C CYS A 18 53.95 48.66 10.78
N THR A 19 54.18 49.96 10.75
CA THR A 19 53.18 50.96 11.15
C THR A 19 52.06 51.13 10.14
N ILE A 20 52.34 51.06 8.82
CA ILE A 20 51.37 51.11 7.75
C ILE A 20 50.53 49.79 7.72
N LEU A 21 51.14 48.62 7.98
CA LEU A 21 50.47 47.35 8.04
C LEU A 21 49.53 47.25 9.26
N ARG A 22 49.90 47.86 10.42
CA ARG A 22 49.01 47.92 11.59
C ARG A 22 47.86 48.89 11.41
N ALA A 23 47.99 49.96 10.66
CA ALA A 23 46.90 50.89 10.32
C ALA A 23 45.91 50.26 9.33
N LEU A 24 46.37 49.47 8.36
CA LEU A 24 45.52 48.74 7.41
C LEU A 24 44.75 47.57 8.06
N ILE A 25 45.32 46.93 9.07
CA ILE A 25 44.62 45.86 9.84
C ILE A 25 43.56 46.46 10.77
N LEU A 26 43.77 47.66 11.33
CA LEU A 26 42.77 48.32 12.20
C LEU A 26 41.58 48.89 11.41
N VAL A 27 41.78 49.33 10.17
CA VAL A 27 40.68 49.81 9.31
C VAL A 27 39.87 48.63 8.71
N GLY A 28 40.51 47.44 8.54
CA GLY A 28 39.82 46.21 8.12
C GLY A 28 38.90 45.60 9.19
N LEU A 29 39.15 45.88 10.48
CA LEU A 29 38.35 45.32 11.59
C LEU A 29 37.10 46.15 11.96
N ILE A 30 36.99 47.41 11.51
CA ILE A 30 35.80 48.26 11.76
C ILE A 30 34.77 48.16 10.66
N ALA A 31 35.10 47.61 9.46
CA ALA A 31 34.18 47.39 8.34
C ALA A 31 33.40 46.07 8.41
N ALA A 32 33.63 45.23 9.45
CA ALA A 32 32.98 43.92 9.57
C ALA A 32 31.76 43.89 10.50
N CYS A 33 31.33 45.03 11.01
CA CYS A 33 30.08 45.11 11.77
C CYS A 33 29.06 45.94 11.01
N GLY A 34 28.19 45.28 10.24
CA GLY A 34 26.97 45.90 9.76
C GLY A 34 26.67 45.76 8.26
N SER A 35 26.90 44.63 7.65
CA SER A 35 26.22 44.31 6.40
C SER A 35 25.33 43.06 6.62
N THR A 36 24.03 43.30 6.84
CA THR A 36 23.03 42.29 6.53
C THR A 36 23.29 41.83 5.09
N PRO A 37 23.44 40.54 4.81
CA PRO A 37 23.58 40.09 3.44
C PRO A 37 22.34 40.59 2.66
N PRO A 38 22.51 41.09 1.44
CA PRO A 38 21.38 41.48 0.63
C PRO A 38 20.44 40.26 0.48
N PRO A 39 19.13 40.46 0.44
CA PRO A 39 18.23 39.37 0.19
C PRO A 39 18.62 38.76 -1.16
N LEU A 40 19.10 37.52 -1.12
CA LEU A 40 19.36 36.72 -2.29
C LEU A 40 18.04 36.61 -3.08
N LYS A 41 17.88 37.44 -4.11
CA LYS A 41 17.04 37.12 -5.26
C LYS A 41 17.70 35.98 -6.02
N ALA A 42 17.79 34.81 -5.39
CA ALA A 42 17.99 33.58 -6.12
C ALA A 42 16.75 33.46 -7.02
N THR A 43 16.95 33.40 -8.31
CA THR A 43 15.98 32.82 -9.23
C THR A 43 15.87 31.35 -8.86
N VAL A 44 15.16 31.09 -7.78
CA VAL A 44 14.85 29.74 -7.30
C VAL A 44 13.87 29.22 -8.35
N GLN A 45 14.24 28.12 -8.96
CA GLN A 45 13.35 27.36 -9.80
C GLN A 45 12.18 26.93 -8.90
N VAL A 46 11.14 27.78 -8.86
CA VAL A 46 9.92 27.53 -8.12
C VAL A 46 9.29 26.32 -8.81
N TRP A 47 9.02 25.26 -8.04
CA TRP A 47 8.18 24.18 -8.55
C TRP A 47 6.77 24.72 -8.68
N PRO A 48 6.20 24.83 -9.90
CA PRO A 48 4.95 25.54 -10.11
C PRO A 48 3.79 24.99 -9.27
N ASP A 49 3.91 23.70 -8.84
CA ASP A 49 2.80 22.96 -8.22
C ASP A 49 3.01 22.65 -6.72
N ALA A 50 4.13 23.08 -6.09
CA ALA A 50 4.45 22.68 -4.71
C ALA A 50 3.36 23.08 -3.70
N ILE A 51 2.87 24.32 -3.80
CA ILE A 51 1.82 24.84 -2.94
C ILE A 51 0.54 24.02 -3.12
N ASP A 52 0.16 23.72 -4.35
CA ASP A 52 -1.05 22.95 -4.65
C ASP A 52 -0.95 21.50 -4.14
N VAL A 53 0.25 20.88 -4.21
CA VAL A 53 0.50 19.55 -3.69
C VAL A 53 0.38 19.52 -2.17
N PHE A 54 1.03 20.46 -1.44
CA PHE A 54 0.92 20.54 0.02
C PHE A 54 -0.50 20.88 0.47
N LYS A 55 -1.16 21.85 -0.20
CA LYS A 55 -2.55 22.23 0.04
C LYS A 55 -3.49 21.03 -0.10
N ALA A 56 -3.42 20.31 -1.22
CA ALA A 56 -4.26 19.14 -1.46
C ALA A 56 -4.01 18.04 -0.43
N GLY A 57 -2.76 17.82 -0.04
CA GLY A 57 -2.39 16.83 0.96
C GLY A 57 -2.91 17.19 2.36
N TYR A 58 -2.62 18.40 2.86
CA TYR A 58 -3.06 18.84 4.18
C TYR A 58 -4.58 18.89 4.31
N GLN A 59 -5.27 19.47 3.31
CA GLN A 59 -6.72 19.50 3.25
C GLN A 59 -7.30 18.10 3.26
N GLY A 60 -6.83 17.23 2.35
CA GLY A 60 -7.36 15.88 2.22
C GLY A 60 -7.16 15.03 3.48
N VAL A 61 -6.01 15.18 4.17
CA VAL A 61 -5.77 14.49 5.45
C VAL A 61 -6.68 15.03 6.54
N SER A 62 -6.77 16.35 6.72
CA SER A 62 -7.61 16.97 7.75
C SER A 62 -9.09 16.63 7.57
N GLU A 63 -9.59 16.62 6.33
CA GLU A 63 -10.98 16.30 6.03
C GLU A 63 -11.31 14.81 6.21
N LYS A 64 -10.42 13.91 5.76
CA LYS A 64 -10.76 12.49 5.56
C LYS A 64 -10.16 11.52 6.56
N TYR A 65 -9.09 11.89 7.25
CA TYR A 65 -8.53 10.99 8.24
C TYR A 65 -9.57 10.61 9.32
N ILE A 66 -9.51 9.37 9.79
CA ILE A 66 -10.51 8.82 10.72
C ILE A 66 -10.63 9.62 12.02
N GLU A 67 -9.56 10.28 12.45
CA GLU A 67 -9.54 11.23 13.57
C GLU A 67 -9.33 12.65 13.05
N TYR A 68 -9.89 13.66 13.74
CA TYR A 68 -9.66 15.05 13.34
C TYR A 68 -8.24 15.49 13.70
N ILE A 69 -7.57 16.12 12.75
CA ILE A 69 -6.26 16.75 12.96
C ILE A 69 -6.29 18.12 12.27
N SER A 70 -5.87 19.16 12.99
CA SER A 70 -5.82 20.51 12.48
C SER A 70 -4.70 20.70 11.45
N ILE A 71 -4.89 21.64 10.52
CA ILE A 71 -3.94 21.89 9.42
C ILE A 71 -2.56 22.31 9.96
N ASP A 72 -2.52 23.21 10.96
CA ASP A 72 -1.28 23.67 11.58
C ASP A 72 -0.44 22.51 12.14
N ARG A 73 -1.08 21.53 12.79
CA ARG A 73 -0.39 20.36 13.30
C ARG A 73 0.16 19.50 12.17
N LEU A 74 -0.63 19.26 11.12
CA LEU A 74 -0.18 18.49 9.95
C LEU A 74 1.03 19.15 9.30
N ALA A 75 0.97 20.46 9.03
CA ALA A 75 2.04 21.19 8.39
C ALA A 75 3.32 21.20 9.24
N LEU A 76 3.19 21.43 10.55
CA LEU A 76 4.33 21.40 11.47
C LEU A 76 5.02 20.03 11.54
N ASP A 77 4.27 18.94 11.55
CA ASP A 77 4.84 17.60 11.52
C ASP A 77 5.47 17.29 10.15
N GLY A 78 4.89 17.78 9.08
CA GLY A 78 5.44 17.68 7.72
C GLY A 78 6.76 18.42 7.55
N ILE A 79 6.82 19.68 7.95
CA ILE A 79 8.04 20.52 7.81
C ILE A 79 9.23 19.93 8.57
N LYS A 80 9.00 19.28 9.71
CA LYS A 80 10.04 18.53 10.44
C LYS A 80 10.66 17.40 9.60
N GLY A 81 9.94 16.91 8.59
CA GLY A 81 10.43 15.92 7.65
C GLY A 81 11.66 16.36 6.85
N PHE A 82 11.95 17.67 6.72
CA PHE A 82 13.18 18.14 6.08
C PHE A 82 14.45 17.56 6.70
N SER A 83 14.44 17.27 8.00
CA SER A 83 15.56 16.63 8.69
C SER A 83 15.84 15.19 8.22
N SER A 84 14.93 14.55 7.50
CA SER A 84 15.19 13.25 6.88
C SER A 84 16.03 13.36 5.60
N ILE A 85 16.05 14.54 4.96
CA ILE A 85 16.90 14.84 3.81
C ILE A 85 18.26 15.35 4.30
N ASP A 86 18.24 16.34 5.21
CA ASP A 86 19.48 16.89 5.81
C ASP A 86 19.28 17.07 7.32
N PRO A 87 19.92 16.25 8.17
CA PRO A 87 19.82 16.32 9.61
C PRO A 87 20.29 17.65 10.25
N ALA A 88 21.04 18.49 9.51
CA ALA A 88 21.47 19.80 9.99
C ALA A 88 20.36 20.87 9.93
N LEU A 89 19.23 20.54 9.28
CA LEU A 89 18.04 21.40 9.24
C LEU A 89 17.18 21.20 10.48
N HIS A 90 16.90 22.29 11.18
CA HIS A 90 16.04 22.28 12.36
C HIS A 90 14.92 23.31 12.24
N VAL A 91 13.71 22.88 12.58
CA VAL A 91 12.52 23.73 12.59
C VAL A 91 12.03 23.91 14.02
N ARG A 92 11.87 25.17 14.44
CA ARG A 92 11.36 25.53 15.77
C ARG A 92 10.12 26.43 15.62
N LYS A 93 9.03 26.03 16.25
CA LYS A 93 7.83 26.85 16.40
C LYS A 93 7.95 27.71 17.67
N SER A 94 7.66 29.00 17.57
CA SER A 94 7.39 29.93 18.66
C SER A 94 5.87 30.22 18.74
N GLU A 95 5.45 31.14 19.59
CA GLU A 95 4.02 31.50 19.69
C GLU A 95 3.44 32.01 18.36
N ASN A 96 4.14 32.91 17.69
CA ASN A 96 3.65 33.61 16.49
C ASN A 96 4.49 33.33 15.23
N SER A 97 5.58 32.57 15.32
CA SER A 97 6.45 32.36 14.17
C SER A 97 7.04 30.95 14.13
N ILE A 98 7.49 30.56 12.95
CA ILE A 98 8.31 29.36 12.74
C ILE A 98 9.68 29.78 12.22
N THR A 99 10.72 29.18 12.78
CA THR A 99 12.11 29.48 12.44
C THR A 99 12.76 28.23 11.87
N LEU A 100 13.36 28.37 10.67
CA LEU A 100 14.24 27.37 10.07
C LEU A 100 15.69 27.75 10.38
N SER A 101 16.49 26.79 10.84
CA SER A 101 17.91 26.94 11.04
C SER A 101 18.70 25.82 10.36
N TYR A 102 19.94 26.14 9.96
CA TYR A 102 20.88 25.21 9.36
C TYR A 102 22.21 25.27 10.12
N THR A 103 22.71 24.12 10.54
CA THR A 103 23.95 24.06 11.40
C THR A 103 23.88 24.99 12.61
N GLY A 104 22.70 25.20 13.21
CA GLY A 104 22.49 26.09 14.36
C GLY A 104 22.27 27.56 14.00
N GLN A 105 22.50 28.00 12.76
CA GLN A 105 22.28 29.39 12.34
C GLN A 105 20.84 29.53 11.79
N ARG A 106 20.15 30.60 12.21
CA ARG A 106 18.83 30.96 11.69
C ARG A 106 18.94 31.43 10.25
N ILE A 107 18.18 30.78 9.33
CA ILE A 107 18.15 31.12 7.89
C ILE A 107 16.87 31.80 7.47
N LEU A 108 15.73 31.47 8.14
CA LEU A 108 14.44 32.07 7.84
C LEU A 108 13.54 32.07 9.08
N SER A 109 12.73 33.11 9.25
CA SER A 109 11.65 33.15 10.24
C SER A 109 10.40 33.73 9.56
N ILE A 110 9.26 33.04 9.68
CA ILE A 110 7.99 33.40 9.05
C ILE A 110 6.91 33.41 10.14
N ASP A 111 6.00 34.37 10.08
CA ASP A 111 4.82 34.42 10.94
C ASP A 111 3.88 33.25 10.65
N LEU A 112 3.22 32.73 11.70
CA LEU A 112 2.33 31.59 11.57
C LEU A 112 1.01 32.00 10.89
N PRO A 113 0.54 31.27 9.89
CA PRO A 113 -0.83 31.39 9.39
C PRO A 113 -1.86 31.01 10.47
N LYS A 114 -3.14 31.36 10.28
CA LYS A 114 -4.24 30.87 11.13
C LYS A 114 -4.26 29.34 11.10
N SER A 115 -4.61 28.70 12.22
CA SER A 115 -4.54 27.24 12.38
C SER A 115 -5.21 26.42 11.28
N ASN A 116 -6.30 26.92 10.70
CA ASN A 116 -7.06 26.25 9.63
C ASN A 116 -6.84 26.86 8.22
N ASP A 117 -5.88 27.76 8.07
CA ASP A 117 -5.54 28.35 6.77
C ASP A 117 -4.67 27.38 5.97
N VAL A 118 -5.32 26.52 5.21
CA VAL A 118 -4.64 25.48 4.42
C VAL A 118 -3.70 26.06 3.37
N HIS A 119 -4.06 27.20 2.78
CA HIS A 119 -3.21 27.85 1.77
C HIS A 119 -1.97 28.47 2.39
N GLY A 120 -2.14 29.25 3.47
CA GLY A 120 -1.02 29.86 4.18
C GLY A 120 -0.04 28.82 4.73
N TRP A 121 -0.51 27.67 5.24
CA TRP A 121 0.38 26.59 5.68
C TRP A 121 1.09 25.90 4.52
N ALA A 122 0.45 25.76 3.36
CA ALA A 122 1.10 25.22 2.16
C ALA A 122 2.18 26.17 1.62
N GLU A 123 1.89 27.49 1.56
CA GLU A 123 2.88 28.52 1.19
C GLU A 123 4.06 28.52 2.15
N LEU A 124 3.81 28.55 3.47
CA LEU A 124 4.85 28.49 4.49
C LEU A 124 5.74 27.25 4.34
N THR A 125 5.15 26.08 4.06
CA THR A 125 5.91 24.84 3.83
C THR A 125 6.80 24.96 2.59
N SER A 126 6.28 25.55 1.50
CA SER A 126 7.01 25.79 0.27
C SER A 126 8.17 26.79 0.49
N ASP A 127 7.93 27.89 1.18
CA ASP A 127 8.95 28.92 1.45
C ASP A 127 10.09 28.37 2.30
N LEU A 128 9.77 27.58 3.33
CA LEU A 128 10.79 26.91 4.15
C LEU A 128 11.58 25.89 3.33
N ALA A 129 10.96 25.14 2.40
CA ALA A 129 11.67 24.23 1.52
C ALA A 129 12.61 24.98 0.55
N ILE A 130 12.16 26.11 0.00
CA ILE A 130 12.97 27.00 -0.84
C ILE A 130 14.17 27.54 -0.07
N ALA A 131 13.94 28.04 1.15
CA ALA A 131 15.02 28.53 2.00
C ALA A 131 16.01 27.41 2.37
N ALA A 132 15.53 26.23 2.72
CA ALA A 132 16.39 25.08 3.01
C ALA A 132 17.29 24.72 1.83
N ARG A 133 16.79 24.76 0.61
CA ARG A 133 17.59 24.50 -0.62
C ARG A 133 18.70 25.51 -0.86
N ALA A 134 18.54 26.75 -0.41
CA ALA A 134 19.57 27.78 -0.59
C ALA A 134 20.80 27.51 0.29
N TYR A 135 20.64 26.81 1.41
CA TYR A 135 21.70 26.60 2.40
C TYR A 135 22.19 25.14 2.48
N SER A 136 21.30 24.16 2.29
CA SER A 136 21.64 22.73 2.35
C SER A 136 21.95 22.16 0.96
N THR A 137 23.13 21.53 0.84
CA THR A 137 23.54 20.83 -0.39
C THR A 137 22.62 19.64 -0.69
N ASP A 138 22.20 18.91 0.35
CA ASP A 138 21.34 17.73 0.21
C ASP A 138 19.92 18.13 -0.23
N MET A 139 19.38 19.20 0.35
CA MET A 139 18.09 19.77 -0.10
C MET A 139 18.16 20.33 -1.51
N LYS A 140 19.29 20.92 -1.90
CA LYS A 140 19.52 21.42 -3.27
C LYS A 140 19.57 20.28 -4.28
N ALA A 141 20.19 19.16 -3.94
CA ALA A 141 20.29 17.96 -4.77
C ALA A 141 18.99 17.17 -4.84
N ALA A 142 18.11 17.27 -3.83
CA ALA A 142 16.81 16.61 -3.80
C ALA A 142 15.90 17.15 -4.91
N ASP A 143 15.24 16.26 -5.65
CA ASP A 143 14.16 16.65 -6.56
C ASP A 143 12.87 17.01 -5.79
N ALA A 144 11.86 17.50 -6.50
CA ALA A 144 10.58 17.89 -5.90
C ALA A 144 9.91 16.71 -5.19
N GLU A 145 9.97 15.53 -5.81
CA GLU A 145 9.32 14.32 -5.29
C GLU A 145 9.91 13.91 -3.93
N LYS A 146 11.24 14.00 -3.77
CA LYS A 146 11.92 13.70 -2.52
C LYS A 146 11.49 14.63 -1.38
N ILE A 147 11.19 15.90 -1.70
CA ILE A 147 10.71 16.86 -0.71
C ILE A 147 9.25 16.59 -0.35
N TYR A 148 8.40 16.26 -1.33
CA TYR A 148 7.02 15.84 -1.05
C TYR A 148 7.00 14.59 -0.17
N GLU A 149 7.82 13.58 -0.48
CA GLU A 149 7.99 12.36 0.33
C GLU A 149 8.36 12.72 1.77
N ALA A 150 9.40 13.53 1.98
CA ALA A 150 9.86 13.90 3.31
C ALA A 150 8.77 14.63 4.12
N VAL A 151 8.05 15.56 3.51
CA VAL A 151 6.96 16.29 4.17
C VAL A 151 5.79 15.37 4.50
N PHE A 152 5.30 14.58 3.53
CA PHE A 152 4.15 13.72 3.78
C PHE A 152 4.48 12.54 4.69
N ASP A 153 5.69 12.00 4.66
CA ASP A 153 6.12 11.00 5.64
C ASP A 153 6.20 11.59 7.06
N GLY A 154 6.64 12.86 7.18
CA GLY A 154 6.58 13.59 8.44
C GLY A 154 5.17 13.68 9.01
N VAL A 155 4.18 13.99 8.17
CA VAL A 155 2.75 14.01 8.52
C VAL A 155 2.24 12.61 8.88
N LEU A 156 2.37 11.66 7.94
CA LEU A 156 1.63 10.40 7.94
C LEU A 156 2.19 9.40 8.95
N SER A 157 3.49 9.45 9.25
CA SER A 157 4.12 8.63 10.29
C SER A 157 3.58 8.89 11.71
N LYS A 158 2.91 10.03 11.94
CA LYS A 158 2.27 10.38 13.22
C LYS A 158 0.82 9.95 13.32
N LEU A 159 0.22 9.46 12.22
CA LEU A 159 -1.18 9.10 12.15
C LEU A 159 -1.42 7.64 12.55
N ASP A 160 -0.99 6.71 11.70
CA ASP A 160 -1.15 5.26 11.90
C ASP A 160 -0.16 4.47 11.02
N LEU A 161 -0.18 3.14 11.16
CA LEU A 161 0.73 2.26 10.41
C LEU A 161 0.34 2.03 8.94
N TYR A 162 -0.80 2.51 8.49
CA TYR A 162 -1.36 2.21 7.17
C TYR A 162 -1.47 3.42 6.27
N SER A 163 -1.48 4.62 6.86
CA SER A 163 -1.44 5.87 6.12
C SER A 163 -0.04 6.12 5.58
N ARG A 164 0.07 6.41 4.27
CA ARG A 164 1.37 6.58 3.60
C ARG A 164 1.25 7.45 2.36
N TYR A 165 2.34 8.09 2.00
CA TYR A 165 2.54 8.74 0.72
C TYR A 165 3.12 7.73 -0.29
N SER A 166 2.78 7.93 -1.55
CA SER A 166 3.39 7.25 -2.70
C SER A 166 3.64 8.32 -3.76
N GLY A 167 4.88 8.51 -4.14
CA GLY A 167 5.25 9.43 -5.20
C GLY A 167 4.64 9.04 -6.54
N ALA A 168 4.68 9.95 -7.50
CA ALA A 168 4.00 9.82 -8.80
C ALA A 168 4.22 8.47 -9.48
N GLU A 169 5.41 7.90 -9.34
CA GLU A 169 5.75 6.64 -9.98
C GLU A 169 5.19 5.44 -9.24
N ASP A 170 5.38 5.35 -7.92
CA ASP A 170 4.82 4.28 -7.10
C ASP A 170 3.29 4.34 -7.11
N ALA A 171 2.72 5.53 -7.12
CA ALA A 171 1.28 5.75 -7.27
C ALA A 171 0.76 5.20 -8.61
N ARG A 172 1.51 5.37 -9.70
CA ARG A 172 1.17 4.78 -11.01
C ARG A 172 1.19 3.26 -10.98
N GLU A 173 2.19 2.64 -10.34
CA GLU A 173 2.24 1.18 -10.19
C GLU A 173 1.11 0.69 -9.27
N ASN A 174 0.82 1.38 -8.16
CA ASN A 174 -0.31 1.06 -7.28
C ASN A 174 -1.64 1.11 -8.04
N ARG A 175 -1.86 2.13 -8.89
CA ARG A 175 -3.04 2.19 -9.78
C ARG A 175 -3.08 1.02 -10.75
N ALA A 176 -1.94 0.68 -11.38
CA ALA A 176 -1.87 -0.46 -12.28
C ALA A 176 -2.22 -1.79 -11.61
N GLN A 177 -1.82 -1.97 -10.34
CA GLN A 177 -2.17 -3.16 -9.55
C GLN A 177 -3.66 -3.20 -9.21
N ARG A 178 -4.25 -2.06 -8.83
CA ARG A 178 -5.68 -1.96 -8.45
C ARG A 178 -6.62 -2.03 -9.64
N ASP A 179 -6.36 -1.19 -10.62
CA ASP A 179 -7.31 -0.85 -11.67
C ASP A 179 -6.94 -1.46 -13.03
N GLY A 180 -5.69 -1.90 -13.19
CA GLY A 180 -5.12 -2.31 -14.47
C GLY A 180 -4.46 -1.14 -15.22
N PHE A 181 -3.97 -1.41 -16.41
CA PHE A 181 -3.21 -0.47 -17.23
C PHE A 181 -3.39 -0.74 -18.72
N GLY A 182 -3.14 0.28 -19.54
CA GLY A 182 -3.03 0.10 -20.98
C GLY A 182 -1.73 -0.63 -21.34
N GLY A 183 -1.82 -1.79 -21.98
CA GLY A 183 -0.66 -2.62 -22.29
C GLY A 183 -0.95 -3.77 -23.24
N ILE A 184 0.01 -4.68 -23.38
CA ILE A 184 -0.08 -5.83 -24.29
C ILE A 184 -0.18 -7.18 -23.58
N GLY A 185 0.01 -7.24 -22.25
CA GLY A 185 -0.15 -8.45 -21.45
C GLY A 185 1.09 -9.33 -21.33
N ILE A 186 2.32 -8.77 -21.40
CA ILE A 186 3.57 -9.47 -21.10
C ILE A 186 4.12 -9.10 -19.72
N GLY A 187 4.80 -10.06 -19.08
CA GLY A 187 5.77 -9.81 -18.02
C GLY A 187 7.16 -10.15 -18.54
N PHE A 188 8.17 -9.35 -18.18
CA PHE A 188 9.56 -9.60 -18.58
C PHE A 188 10.51 -9.24 -17.44
N LYS A 189 11.73 -9.77 -17.50
CA LYS A 189 12.81 -9.48 -16.56
C LYS A 189 14.12 -9.35 -17.34
N ARG A 190 15.11 -8.69 -16.74
CA ARG A 190 16.48 -8.73 -17.26
C ARG A 190 17.14 -10.04 -16.80
N ILE A 191 17.52 -10.86 -17.75
CA ILE A 191 18.19 -12.15 -17.56
C ILE A 191 19.40 -12.16 -18.51
N ASP A 192 20.58 -12.41 -18.02
CA ASP A 192 21.84 -12.41 -18.79
C ASP A 192 22.03 -11.13 -19.64
N GLY A 193 21.72 -9.99 -19.03
CA GLY A 193 21.85 -8.68 -19.70
C GLY A 193 20.72 -8.31 -20.69
N ALA A 194 19.81 -9.22 -21.02
CA ALA A 194 18.73 -9.03 -21.97
C ALA A 194 17.34 -8.97 -21.32
N LEU A 195 16.38 -8.29 -21.93
CA LEU A 195 14.98 -8.30 -21.51
C LEU A 195 14.29 -9.56 -22.07
N ARG A 196 13.95 -10.50 -21.21
CA ARG A 196 13.32 -11.78 -21.59
C ARG A 196 11.88 -11.86 -21.09
N ILE A 197 10.96 -12.30 -21.97
CA ILE A 197 9.55 -12.51 -21.62
C ILE A 197 9.45 -13.68 -20.63
N THR A 198 8.89 -13.43 -19.46
CA THR A 198 8.73 -14.43 -18.39
C THR A 198 7.28 -14.86 -18.18
N ARG A 199 6.33 -14.07 -18.71
CA ARG A 199 4.90 -14.34 -18.60
C ARG A 199 4.14 -13.73 -19.77
N ILE A 200 3.12 -14.44 -20.25
CA ILE A 200 2.10 -13.93 -21.17
C ILE A 200 0.75 -14.14 -20.51
N THR A 201 -0.01 -13.06 -20.36
CA THR A 201 -1.35 -13.10 -19.75
C THR A 201 -2.34 -13.62 -20.78
N PRO A 202 -3.17 -14.64 -20.46
CA PRO A 202 -4.20 -15.14 -21.37
C PRO A 202 -5.17 -14.04 -21.84
N ASN A 203 -5.75 -14.22 -23.02
CA ASN A 203 -6.73 -13.30 -23.63
C ASN A 203 -6.24 -11.88 -23.91
N THR A 204 -4.94 -11.64 -23.89
CA THR A 204 -4.31 -10.34 -24.17
C THR A 204 -3.78 -10.24 -25.61
N PRO A 205 -3.45 -9.03 -26.10
CA PRO A 205 -2.81 -8.85 -27.41
C PRO A 205 -1.57 -9.71 -27.60
N ALA A 206 -0.72 -9.83 -26.58
CA ALA A 206 0.47 -10.67 -26.65
C ALA A 206 0.16 -12.16 -26.80
N ALA A 207 -0.87 -12.67 -26.08
CA ALA A 207 -1.27 -14.07 -26.20
C ALA A 207 -1.78 -14.44 -27.62
N LYS A 208 -2.27 -13.45 -28.36
CA LYS A 208 -2.80 -13.63 -29.72
C LYS A 208 -1.78 -13.33 -30.84
N SER A 209 -0.58 -12.88 -30.48
CA SER A 209 0.42 -12.39 -31.44
C SER A 209 1.50 -13.40 -31.85
N GLY A 210 1.54 -14.57 -31.21
CA GLY A 210 2.60 -15.55 -31.42
C GLY A 210 3.88 -15.31 -30.59
N LEU A 211 3.88 -14.31 -29.69
CA LEU A 211 4.94 -14.16 -28.68
C LEU A 211 4.94 -15.36 -27.73
N LEU A 212 6.14 -15.78 -27.30
CA LEU A 212 6.34 -16.91 -26.38
C LEU A 212 7.12 -16.50 -25.13
N ILE A 213 6.96 -17.28 -24.08
CA ILE A 213 7.84 -17.20 -22.90
C ILE A 213 9.26 -17.56 -23.35
N ASN A 214 10.26 -16.87 -22.80
CA ASN A 214 11.68 -16.91 -23.15
C ASN A 214 12.06 -16.16 -24.43
N ASP A 215 11.15 -15.55 -25.18
CA ASP A 215 11.53 -14.60 -26.23
C ASP A 215 12.35 -13.47 -25.63
N THR A 216 13.43 -13.08 -26.32
CA THR A 216 14.28 -11.96 -25.93
C THR A 216 13.85 -10.71 -26.68
N ILE A 217 13.46 -9.66 -25.96
CA ILE A 217 13.05 -8.38 -26.53
C ILE A 217 14.31 -7.63 -26.97
N THR A 218 14.41 -7.33 -28.25
CA THR A 218 15.53 -6.57 -28.84
C THR A 218 15.21 -5.10 -29.06
N HIS A 219 13.96 -4.79 -29.44
CA HIS A 219 13.49 -3.41 -29.63
C HIS A 219 12.06 -3.25 -29.12
N ILE A 220 11.77 -2.06 -28.59
CA ILE A 220 10.43 -1.58 -28.27
C ILE A 220 10.21 -0.31 -29.09
N ASP A 221 9.28 -0.36 -30.02
CA ASP A 221 9.18 0.58 -31.13
C ASP A 221 10.54 0.63 -31.87
N LYS A 222 11.16 1.78 -31.98
CA LYS A 222 12.48 1.93 -32.61
C LYS A 222 13.64 1.96 -31.59
N LYS A 223 13.37 1.78 -30.29
CA LYS A 223 14.36 1.90 -29.22
C LYS A 223 15.00 0.54 -28.90
N PRO A 224 16.34 0.40 -28.97
CA PRO A 224 17.03 -0.82 -28.57
C PRO A 224 16.78 -1.16 -27.09
N ALA A 225 16.37 -2.38 -26.79
CA ALA A 225 16.05 -2.83 -25.43
C ALA A 225 17.29 -3.01 -24.55
N SER A 226 18.49 -3.13 -25.15
CA SER A 226 19.78 -3.22 -24.43
C SER A 226 20.07 -1.99 -23.56
N HIS A 227 19.66 -0.81 -24.02
CA HIS A 227 19.86 0.47 -23.33
C HIS A 227 18.74 0.84 -22.34
N LEU A 228 17.66 0.04 -22.27
CA LEU A 228 16.51 0.31 -21.42
C LEU A 228 16.62 -0.48 -20.10
N THR A 229 16.41 0.17 -18.96
CA THR A 229 16.12 -0.54 -17.73
C THR A 229 14.76 -1.24 -17.86
N PRO A 230 14.47 -2.31 -17.08
CA PRO A 230 13.14 -2.95 -17.07
C PRO A 230 12.00 -1.95 -16.84
N ARG A 231 12.25 -0.93 -16.04
CA ARG A 231 11.31 0.15 -15.73
C ARG A 231 11.04 1.03 -16.96
N GLN A 232 12.09 1.51 -17.65
CA GLN A 232 11.95 2.28 -18.89
C GLN A 232 11.22 1.48 -19.98
N ALA A 233 11.53 0.19 -20.13
CA ALA A 233 10.81 -0.70 -21.03
C ALA A 233 9.32 -0.83 -20.65
N THR A 234 9.01 -0.92 -19.36
CA THR A 234 7.62 -0.96 -18.86
C THR A 234 6.88 0.33 -19.23
N LEU A 235 7.48 1.50 -19.05
CA LEU A 235 6.87 2.79 -19.41
C LEU A 235 6.59 2.92 -20.91
N LEU A 236 7.41 2.33 -21.78
CA LEU A 236 7.18 2.30 -23.23
C LEU A 236 6.03 1.35 -23.63
N ILE A 237 5.86 0.27 -22.88
CA ILE A 237 4.82 -0.74 -23.16
C ILE A 237 3.48 -0.33 -22.53
N ARG A 238 3.48 0.29 -21.34
CA ARG A 238 2.30 0.70 -20.58
C ARG A 238 1.94 2.17 -20.82
N VAL A 239 1.25 2.44 -21.90
CA VAL A 239 0.71 3.77 -22.25
C VAL A 239 -0.80 3.64 -22.52
N PRO A 240 -1.54 4.73 -22.83
CA PRO A 240 -2.99 4.68 -23.04
C PRO A 240 -3.43 3.55 -23.97
N THR A 241 -4.59 2.98 -23.68
CA THR A 241 -5.24 1.96 -24.51
C THR A 241 -5.49 2.46 -25.94
N ASN A 242 -5.68 1.53 -26.87
CA ASN A 242 -5.92 1.77 -28.30
C ASN A 242 -4.76 2.39 -29.07
N THR A 243 -3.58 2.52 -28.45
CA THR A 243 -2.34 2.88 -29.13
C THR A 243 -1.57 1.60 -29.53
N THR A 244 -0.65 1.71 -30.50
CA THR A 244 0.11 0.57 -31.00
C THR A 244 1.54 0.59 -30.46
N VAL A 245 2.12 -0.58 -30.21
CA VAL A 245 3.54 -0.80 -29.96
C VAL A 245 4.09 -1.84 -30.91
N SER A 246 5.31 -1.64 -31.41
CA SER A 246 6.07 -2.62 -32.18
C SER A 246 7.09 -3.28 -31.26
N LEU A 247 7.02 -4.59 -31.11
CA LEU A 247 7.94 -5.36 -30.27
C LEU A 247 8.77 -6.29 -31.18
N SER A 248 10.09 -6.08 -31.26
CA SER A 248 10.99 -6.98 -31.96
C SER A 248 11.61 -7.95 -30.97
N VAL A 249 11.58 -9.23 -31.27
CA VAL A 249 12.09 -10.30 -30.40
C VAL A 249 12.99 -11.26 -31.19
N THR A 250 13.93 -11.89 -30.49
CA THR A 250 14.68 -13.05 -30.96
C THR A 250 14.27 -14.27 -30.16
N ARG A 251 14.25 -15.43 -30.81
CA ARG A 251 13.87 -16.72 -30.24
C ARG A 251 14.94 -17.75 -30.53
N ALA A 252 15.27 -18.59 -29.53
CA ALA A 252 16.20 -19.70 -29.73
C ALA A 252 15.73 -20.61 -30.88
N GLY A 253 16.65 -20.95 -31.78
CA GLY A 253 16.37 -21.77 -32.97
C GLY A 253 15.79 -21.01 -34.16
N ILE A 254 15.57 -19.69 -34.07
CA ILE A 254 15.11 -18.84 -35.18
C ILE A 254 16.15 -17.74 -35.42
N THR A 255 16.74 -17.74 -36.60
CA THR A 255 17.82 -16.80 -36.97
C THR A 255 17.33 -15.36 -37.20
N ALA A 256 16.15 -15.19 -37.75
CA ALA A 256 15.60 -13.87 -38.06
C ALA A 256 14.83 -13.28 -36.89
N PRO A 257 15.06 -11.99 -36.50
CA PRO A 257 14.22 -11.32 -35.50
C PRO A 257 12.77 -11.24 -35.99
N GLN A 258 11.85 -11.49 -35.07
CA GLN A 258 10.40 -11.38 -35.34
C GLN A 258 9.88 -10.04 -34.79
N THR A 259 9.09 -9.34 -35.59
CA THR A 259 8.48 -8.07 -35.17
C THR A 259 6.97 -8.22 -35.08
N HIS A 260 6.44 -7.93 -33.89
CA HIS A 260 5.00 -8.01 -33.59
C HIS A 260 4.45 -6.60 -33.38
N LYS A 261 3.47 -6.20 -34.17
CA LYS A 261 2.71 -4.96 -34.00
C LYS A 261 1.46 -5.23 -33.18
N LEU A 262 1.35 -4.63 -31.99
CA LEU A 262 0.36 -4.94 -30.98
C LEU A 262 -0.42 -3.69 -30.59
N THR A 263 -1.76 -3.77 -30.63
CA THR A 263 -2.62 -2.71 -30.09
C THR A 263 -2.81 -2.91 -28.61
N ARG A 264 -2.49 -1.90 -27.80
CA ARG A 264 -2.66 -1.96 -26.34
C ARG A 264 -4.13 -2.04 -25.94
N LYS A 265 -4.41 -2.90 -24.99
CA LYS A 265 -5.72 -3.02 -24.36
C LYS A 265 -5.61 -2.78 -22.86
N HIS A 266 -6.74 -2.61 -22.22
CA HIS A 266 -6.79 -2.58 -20.76
C HIS A 266 -6.45 -3.97 -20.21
N ILE A 267 -5.39 -4.07 -19.41
CA ILE A 267 -4.87 -5.31 -18.82
C ILE A 267 -5.03 -5.22 -17.32
N VAL A 268 -5.77 -6.15 -16.74
CA VAL A 268 -5.87 -6.34 -15.29
C VAL A 268 -5.09 -7.59 -14.91
N PHE A 269 -4.27 -7.52 -13.87
CA PHE A 269 -3.51 -8.68 -13.42
C PHE A 269 -4.43 -9.79 -12.92
N PRO A 270 -4.25 -11.05 -13.35
CA PRO A 270 -5.06 -12.16 -12.85
C PRO A 270 -4.76 -12.42 -11.37
N THR A 271 -5.81 -12.45 -10.56
CA THR A 271 -5.73 -12.69 -9.12
C THR A 271 -6.41 -13.97 -8.68
N VAL A 272 -7.13 -14.64 -9.57
CA VAL A 272 -7.85 -15.88 -9.32
C VAL A 272 -7.21 -17.04 -10.06
N THR A 273 -6.74 -18.03 -9.31
CA THR A 273 -6.25 -19.32 -9.84
C THR A 273 -7.26 -20.40 -9.51
N GLU A 274 -7.55 -21.26 -10.47
CA GLU A 274 -8.49 -22.38 -10.38
C GLU A 274 -7.74 -23.71 -10.46
N LYS A 275 -8.18 -24.68 -9.68
CA LYS A 275 -7.81 -26.11 -9.82
C LYS A 275 -9.06 -26.97 -9.59
N ARG A 276 -9.19 -28.05 -10.35
CA ARG A 276 -10.17 -29.09 -10.10
C ARG A 276 -9.51 -30.25 -9.34
N LEU A 277 -10.05 -30.58 -8.17
CA LEU A 277 -9.60 -31.68 -7.30
C LEU A 277 -10.71 -32.74 -7.27
N LYS A 278 -10.72 -33.65 -8.26
CA LYS A 278 -11.84 -34.58 -8.50
C LYS A 278 -13.18 -33.81 -8.63
N ASN A 279 -14.07 -33.98 -7.66
CA ASN A 279 -15.40 -33.35 -7.60
C ASN A 279 -15.45 -32.09 -6.72
N ILE A 280 -14.29 -31.49 -6.41
CA ILE A 280 -14.14 -30.29 -5.61
C ILE A 280 -13.47 -29.21 -6.45
N LEU A 281 -14.00 -27.99 -6.42
CA LEU A 281 -13.38 -26.82 -7.02
C LEU A 281 -12.50 -26.09 -5.98
N TYR A 282 -11.31 -25.77 -6.37
CA TYR A 282 -10.37 -24.98 -5.57
C TYR A 282 -10.06 -23.68 -6.27
N TYR A 283 -10.34 -22.55 -5.60
CA TYR A 283 -10.03 -21.22 -6.07
C TYR A 283 -9.08 -20.54 -5.09
N LYS A 284 -7.92 -20.08 -5.57
CA LYS A 284 -7.02 -19.24 -4.80
C LYS A 284 -7.15 -17.78 -5.27
N ILE A 285 -7.41 -16.89 -4.32
CA ILE A 285 -7.43 -15.44 -4.56
C ILE A 285 -6.16 -14.85 -3.93
N SER A 286 -5.25 -14.32 -4.76
CA SER A 286 -3.99 -13.76 -4.29
C SER A 286 -4.10 -12.31 -3.77
N SER A 287 -5.05 -11.54 -4.32
CA SER A 287 -5.38 -10.16 -3.91
C SER A 287 -6.72 -9.74 -4.53
N PHE A 288 -7.22 -8.55 -4.17
CA PHE A 288 -8.48 -8.03 -4.73
C PHE A 288 -8.23 -6.81 -5.60
N ASN A 289 -8.32 -6.96 -6.93
CA ASN A 289 -8.28 -5.89 -7.93
C ASN A 289 -9.57 -5.88 -8.76
N GLN A 290 -9.69 -4.96 -9.73
CA GLN A 290 -10.92 -4.80 -10.54
C GLN A 290 -11.37 -6.07 -11.28
N GLY A 291 -10.47 -7.00 -11.56
CA GLY A 291 -10.77 -8.26 -12.26
C GLY A 291 -11.15 -9.43 -11.36
N THR A 292 -11.02 -9.32 -10.02
CA THR A 292 -11.13 -10.48 -9.12
C THR A 292 -12.52 -11.09 -9.10
N ALA A 293 -13.55 -10.30 -8.79
CA ALA A 293 -14.92 -10.81 -8.72
C ALA A 293 -15.47 -11.25 -10.09
N PRO A 294 -15.29 -10.49 -11.18
CA PRO A 294 -15.69 -10.95 -12.51
C PRO A 294 -15.04 -12.27 -12.91
N SER A 295 -13.71 -12.41 -12.70
CA SER A 295 -12.99 -13.65 -13.03
C SER A 295 -13.46 -14.84 -12.20
N LEU A 296 -13.69 -14.66 -10.89
CA LEU A 296 -14.22 -15.73 -10.04
C LEU A 296 -15.63 -16.12 -10.43
N SER A 297 -16.50 -15.14 -10.72
CA SER A 297 -17.88 -15.38 -11.16
C SER A 297 -17.95 -16.19 -12.45
N GLU A 298 -17.17 -15.79 -13.46
CA GLU A 298 -17.10 -16.52 -14.75
C GLU A 298 -16.65 -17.96 -14.53
N LYS A 299 -15.57 -18.17 -13.79
CA LYS A 299 -15.01 -19.49 -13.49
C LYS A 299 -16.00 -20.37 -12.71
N LEU A 300 -16.64 -19.81 -11.67
CA LEU A 300 -17.67 -20.53 -10.90
C LEU A 300 -18.82 -20.98 -11.79
N LYS A 301 -19.39 -20.08 -12.59
CA LYS A 301 -20.52 -20.40 -13.50
C LYS A 301 -20.16 -21.50 -14.47
N LEU A 302 -19.01 -21.40 -15.13
CA LEU A 302 -18.56 -22.40 -16.10
C LEU A 302 -18.33 -23.77 -15.44
N ALA A 303 -17.65 -23.80 -14.29
CA ALA A 303 -17.33 -25.04 -13.61
C ALA A 303 -18.57 -25.68 -12.95
N THR A 304 -19.46 -24.90 -12.34
CA THR A 304 -20.73 -25.40 -11.77
C THR A 304 -21.63 -25.97 -12.85
N SER A 305 -21.77 -25.28 -13.99
CA SER A 305 -22.53 -25.78 -15.13
C SER A 305 -21.94 -27.07 -15.73
N ALA A 306 -20.59 -27.14 -15.84
CA ALA A 306 -19.92 -28.31 -16.42
C ALA A 306 -19.91 -29.54 -15.51
N MET A 307 -19.95 -29.36 -14.20
CA MET A 307 -19.91 -30.45 -13.20
C MET A 307 -21.31 -30.87 -12.73
N GLY A 308 -22.28 -29.96 -12.75
CA GLY A 308 -23.64 -30.22 -12.32
C GLY A 308 -23.71 -30.89 -10.94
N HIS A 309 -24.38 -32.05 -10.85
CA HIS A 309 -24.51 -32.79 -9.59
C HIS A 309 -23.23 -33.47 -9.09
N ASP A 310 -22.21 -33.60 -9.93
CA ASP A 310 -20.92 -34.16 -9.52
C ASP A 310 -20.11 -33.22 -8.61
N LEU A 311 -20.40 -31.92 -8.62
CA LEU A 311 -19.74 -30.96 -7.76
C LEU A 311 -20.14 -31.17 -6.30
N LYS A 312 -19.18 -31.60 -5.46
CA LYS A 312 -19.39 -31.85 -4.03
C LYS A 312 -19.16 -30.64 -3.15
N GLY A 313 -18.35 -29.68 -3.58
CA GLY A 313 -18.07 -28.47 -2.80
C GLY A 313 -16.97 -27.60 -3.38
N VAL A 314 -16.75 -26.47 -2.72
CA VAL A 314 -15.80 -25.44 -3.14
C VAL A 314 -14.85 -25.08 -2.00
N VAL A 315 -13.57 -24.93 -2.31
CA VAL A 315 -12.53 -24.40 -1.42
C VAL A 315 -12.08 -23.04 -1.96
N LEU A 316 -12.24 -22.00 -1.14
CA LEU A 316 -11.75 -20.64 -1.40
C LEU A 316 -10.50 -20.38 -0.57
N ASP A 317 -9.32 -20.36 -1.19
CA ASP A 317 -8.05 -20.13 -0.50
C ASP A 317 -7.67 -18.64 -0.50
N LEU A 318 -7.75 -18.03 0.68
CA LEU A 318 -7.35 -16.65 0.96
C LEU A 318 -6.03 -16.59 1.73
N ARG A 319 -5.32 -17.69 1.94
CA ARG A 319 -4.03 -17.71 2.63
C ARG A 319 -2.99 -16.88 1.85
N GLY A 320 -2.29 -16.01 2.57
CA GLY A 320 -1.31 -15.09 2.00
C GLY A 320 -1.91 -13.90 1.25
N ASN A 321 -3.23 -13.71 1.24
CA ASN A 321 -3.90 -12.61 0.56
C ASN A 321 -3.89 -11.33 1.43
N PRO A 322 -3.16 -10.26 1.05
CA PRO A 322 -3.04 -9.03 1.85
C PRO A 322 -4.29 -8.11 1.75
N GLY A 323 -5.29 -8.50 0.96
CA GLY A 323 -6.47 -7.70 0.70
C GLY A 323 -6.45 -7.03 -0.68
N GLY A 324 -6.96 -5.82 -0.76
CA GLY A 324 -7.11 -5.02 -1.97
C GLY A 324 -8.41 -4.21 -1.97
N LEU A 325 -9.09 -4.13 -3.10
CA LEU A 325 -10.28 -3.30 -3.27
C LEU A 325 -11.48 -3.82 -2.45
N LEU A 326 -12.00 -2.98 -1.55
CA LEU A 326 -13.20 -3.26 -0.74
C LEU A 326 -14.38 -3.72 -1.60
N LYS A 327 -14.70 -2.98 -2.67
CA LYS A 327 -15.84 -3.30 -3.55
C LYS A 327 -15.69 -4.68 -4.20
N GLN A 328 -14.47 -5.14 -4.43
CA GLN A 328 -14.24 -6.48 -5.00
C GLN A 328 -14.43 -7.59 -3.96
N SER A 329 -14.03 -7.37 -2.71
CA SER A 329 -14.30 -8.33 -1.64
C SER A 329 -15.80 -8.47 -1.35
N VAL A 330 -16.53 -7.35 -1.36
CA VAL A 330 -18.00 -7.37 -1.26
C VAL A 330 -18.61 -8.20 -2.38
N LYS A 331 -18.23 -7.93 -3.64
CA LYS A 331 -18.72 -8.70 -4.80
C LYS A 331 -18.34 -10.18 -4.74
N VAL A 332 -17.15 -10.51 -4.23
CA VAL A 332 -16.74 -11.91 -4.06
C VAL A 332 -17.59 -12.62 -3.00
N ALA A 333 -17.84 -11.97 -1.85
CA ALA A 333 -18.73 -12.54 -0.84
C ALA A 333 -20.18 -12.72 -1.36
N ASP A 334 -20.65 -11.76 -2.14
CA ASP A 334 -21.98 -11.77 -2.77
C ASP A 334 -22.19 -12.94 -3.76
N LEU A 335 -21.11 -13.51 -4.34
CA LEU A 335 -21.21 -14.71 -5.20
C LEU A 335 -21.66 -15.97 -4.45
N PHE A 336 -21.59 -15.95 -3.12
CA PHE A 336 -21.90 -17.08 -2.24
C PHE A 336 -23.05 -16.79 -1.28
N LEU A 337 -23.60 -15.58 -1.28
CA LEU A 337 -24.63 -15.14 -0.34
C LEU A 337 -25.87 -14.67 -1.09
N THR A 338 -27.04 -15.11 -0.63
CA THR A 338 -28.33 -14.70 -1.21
C THR A 338 -28.89 -13.45 -0.54
N GLN A 339 -28.56 -13.21 0.74
CA GLN A 339 -29.11 -12.10 1.53
C GLN A 339 -28.23 -11.74 2.73
N GLY A 340 -28.52 -10.61 3.33
CA GLY A 340 -27.96 -10.16 4.59
C GLY A 340 -26.71 -9.31 4.43
N THR A 341 -26.27 -8.69 5.53
CA THR A 341 -25.13 -7.81 5.58
C THR A 341 -23.82 -8.55 5.24
N ILE A 342 -22.98 -7.96 4.37
CA ILE A 342 -21.63 -8.43 4.10
C ILE A 342 -20.62 -7.69 4.98
N VAL A 343 -20.71 -6.36 5.02
CA VAL A 343 -19.84 -5.50 5.84
C VAL A 343 -20.44 -4.11 5.95
N SER A 344 -20.22 -3.45 7.09
CA SER A 344 -20.45 -2.02 7.24
C SER A 344 -19.11 -1.30 7.48
N THR A 345 -19.05 -0.01 7.14
CA THR A 345 -17.90 0.84 7.44
C THR A 345 -18.33 2.03 8.28
N LYS A 346 -17.48 2.46 9.22
CA LYS A 346 -17.74 3.60 10.09
C LYS A 346 -16.48 4.44 10.24
N GLY A 347 -16.57 5.71 9.90
CA GLY A 347 -15.53 6.71 10.08
C GLY A 347 -16.10 8.06 10.42
N ARG A 348 -15.26 9.11 10.42
CA ARG A 348 -15.65 10.48 10.74
C ARG A 348 -16.35 11.19 9.56
N HIS A 349 -15.81 11.03 8.36
CA HIS A 349 -16.36 11.66 7.17
C HIS A 349 -17.66 10.97 6.73
N PRO A 350 -18.73 11.70 6.35
CA PRO A 350 -20.00 11.09 5.92
C PRO A 350 -19.86 10.04 4.82
N ASP A 351 -19.03 10.31 3.80
CA ASP A 351 -18.76 9.37 2.70
C ASP A 351 -18.04 8.09 3.13
N SER A 352 -17.62 7.98 4.39
CA SER A 352 -17.01 6.76 4.94
C SER A 352 -18.03 5.79 5.53
N LEU A 353 -19.29 6.20 5.62
CA LEU A 353 -20.39 5.40 6.19
C LEU A 353 -21.04 4.59 5.08
N HIS A 354 -20.73 3.29 5.04
CA HIS A 354 -21.33 2.40 4.05
C HIS A 354 -21.93 1.17 4.72
N HIS A 355 -22.97 0.66 4.11
CA HIS A 355 -23.57 -0.63 4.43
C HIS A 355 -23.68 -1.46 3.14
N TYR A 356 -23.01 -2.60 3.12
CA TYR A 356 -23.04 -3.53 1.99
C TYR A 356 -23.79 -4.78 2.39
N ALA A 357 -24.82 -5.11 1.62
CA ALA A 357 -25.61 -6.31 1.77
C ALA A 357 -25.52 -7.20 0.52
N ALA A 358 -25.73 -8.49 0.70
CA ALA A 358 -25.86 -9.42 -0.39
C ALA A 358 -27.21 -9.23 -1.10
N GLY A 359 -27.19 -9.34 -2.42
CA GLY A 359 -28.35 -9.22 -3.29
C GLY A 359 -28.23 -10.15 -4.49
N GLY A 360 -27.21 -10.99 -4.49
CA GLY A 360 -26.94 -11.96 -5.54
C GLY A 360 -27.63 -13.30 -5.34
N SER A 361 -27.14 -14.29 -6.06
CA SER A 361 -27.48 -15.69 -5.90
C SER A 361 -26.22 -16.47 -5.58
N ASP A 362 -26.33 -17.49 -4.71
CA ASP A 362 -25.23 -18.40 -4.44
C ASP A 362 -24.88 -19.21 -5.69
N LEU A 363 -23.77 -18.87 -6.34
CA LEU A 363 -23.31 -19.54 -7.56
C LEU A 363 -22.85 -20.98 -7.34
N THR A 364 -22.77 -21.44 -6.10
CA THR A 364 -22.43 -22.82 -5.75
C THR A 364 -23.66 -23.64 -5.35
N GLU A 365 -24.86 -23.04 -5.45
CA GLU A 365 -26.14 -23.71 -5.16
C GLU A 365 -26.12 -24.38 -3.77
N GLU A 366 -25.70 -23.65 -2.75
CA GLU A 366 -25.60 -24.09 -1.34
C GLU A 366 -24.63 -25.28 -1.08
N ARG A 367 -23.86 -25.70 -2.09
CA ARG A 367 -22.85 -26.77 -1.89
C ARG A 367 -21.86 -26.38 -0.80
N PRO A 368 -21.26 -27.36 -0.10
CA PRO A 368 -20.23 -27.11 0.91
C PRO A 368 -19.17 -26.13 0.47
N LEU A 369 -18.97 -25.07 1.27
CA LEU A 369 -17.98 -24.03 1.04
C LEU A 369 -17.00 -23.97 2.21
N ILE A 370 -15.72 -24.08 1.92
CA ILE A 370 -14.64 -23.92 2.91
C ILE A 370 -13.74 -22.77 2.50
N VAL A 371 -13.41 -21.92 3.46
CA VAL A 371 -12.48 -20.79 3.27
C VAL A 371 -11.19 -21.06 4.05
N LEU A 372 -10.05 -21.04 3.36
CA LEU A 372 -8.74 -21.15 4.00
C LEU A 372 -8.18 -19.77 4.31
N ILE A 373 -7.77 -19.54 5.56
CA ILE A 373 -7.17 -18.27 6.01
C ILE A 373 -5.89 -18.52 6.81
N ASP A 374 -5.00 -17.51 6.82
CA ASP A 374 -3.79 -17.53 7.63
C ASP A 374 -3.45 -16.12 8.17
N GLY A 375 -2.35 -16.01 8.92
CA GLY A 375 -1.89 -14.75 9.50
C GLY A 375 -1.54 -13.64 8.48
N LYS A 376 -1.51 -13.93 7.19
CA LYS A 376 -1.34 -12.96 6.10
C LYS A 376 -2.64 -12.64 5.35
N SER A 377 -3.74 -13.33 5.66
CA SER A 377 -5.07 -12.96 5.17
C SER A 377 -5.49 -11.66 5.85
N ALA A 378 -5.57 -10.56 5.08
CA ALA A 378 -5.77 -9.22 5.65
C ALA A 378 -6.82 -8.40 4.91
N SER A 379 -7.44 -7.41 5.60
CA SER A 379 -8.29 -6.37 4.99
C SER A 379 -9.44 -6.97 4.17
N ALA A 380 -9.49 -6.76 2.85
CA ALA A 380 -10.52 -7.30 1.94
C ALA A 380 -10.69 -8.83 2.06
N ALA A 381 -9.63 -9.59 2.32
CA ALA A 381 -9.71 -11.02 2.57
C ALA A 381 -10.43 -11.34 3.89
N GLU A 382 -10.25 -10.49 4.90
CA GLU A 382 -10.94 -10.62 6.19
C GLU A 382 -12.43 -10.29 6.08
N ILE A 383 -12.81 -9.38 5.17
CA ILE A 383 -14.21 -9.07 4.88
C ILE A 383 -14.93 -10.30 4.31
N VAL A 384 -14.34 -10.94 3.28
CA VAL A 384 -14.91 -12.16 2.69
C VAL A 384 -15.03 -13.26 3.74
N ALA A 385 -13.96 -13.50 4.51
CA ALA A 385 -13.94 -14.55 5.52
C ALA A 385 -14.99 -14.30 6.63
N ALA A 386 -15.05 -13.06 7.18
CA ALA A 386 -16.00 -12.71 8.22
C ALA A 386 -17.45 -12.77 7.72
N ALA A 387 -17.72 -12.27 6.51
CA ALA A 387 -19.06 -12.30 5.93
C ALA A 387 -19.57 -13.73 5.75
N LEU A 388 -18.77 -14.60 5.14
CA LEU A 388 -19.15 -15.98 4.87
C LEU A 388 -19.30 -16.80 6.19
N GLN A 389 -18.48 -16.52 7.20
CA GLN A 389 -18.58 -17.15 8.51
C GLN A 389 -19.80 -16.67 9.30
N ASP A 390 -19.99 -15.35 9.41
CA ASP A 390 -21.07 -14.77 10.20
C ASP A 390 -22.46 -15.02 9.57
N ARG A 391 -22.51 -15.27 8.24
CA ARG A 391 -23.72 -15.69 7.52
C ARG A 391 -23.89 -17.21 7.46
N GLU A 392 -23.09 -17.96 8.19
CA GLU A 392 -23.19 -19.44 8.28
C GLU A 392 -23.07 -20.12 6.91
N ARG A 393 -22.42 -19.44 5.94
CA ARG A 393 -22.26 -19.97 4.57
C ARG A 393 -21.02 -20.82 4.41
N ALA A 394 -19.95 -20.55 5.19
CA ALA A 394 -18.69 -21.26 5.03
C ALA A 394 -18.05 -21.62 6.38
N ILE A 395 -17.32 -22.72 6.36
CA ILE A 395 -16.40 -23.11 7.44
C ILE A 395 -15.04 -22.50 7.13
N LEU A 396 -14.46 -21.80 8.11
CA LEU A 396 -13.10 -21.28 8.01
C LEU A 396 -12.09 -22.24 8.63
N ILE A 397 -11.03 -22.56 7.90
CA ILE A 397 -9.93 -23.44 8.35
C ILE A 397 -8.62 -22.68 8.26
N GLY A 398 -7.74 -22.87 9.25
CA GLY A 398 -6.40 -22.29 9.26
C GLY A 398 -6.02 -21.65 10.59
N THR A 399 -5.43 -20.45 10.53
CA THR A 399 -5.06 -19.66 11.71
C THR A 399 -5.78 -18.32 11.69
N SER A 400 -5.81 -17.60 12.83
CA SER A 400 -6.41 -16.27 12.84
C SER A 400 -5.79 -15.39 11.78
N SER A 401 -6.60 -14.55 11.16
CA SER A 401 -6.17 -13.60 10.14
C SER A 401 -5.32 -12.45 10.71
N PHE A 402 -4.85 -11.55 9.87
CA PHE A 402 -3.94 -10.47 10.25
C PHE A 402 -4.55 -9.49 11.26
N GLY A 403 -5.80 -9.08 11.06
CA GLY A 403 -6.46 -8.08 11.91
C GLY A 403 -6.37 -6.65 11.38
N LYS A 404 -6.31 -6.45 10.06
CA LYS A 404 -6.37 -5.13 9.44
C LYS A 404 -7.82 -4.71 9.21
N GLY A 405 -8.49 -4.24 10.26
CA GLY A 405 -9.90 -3.84 10.23
C GLY A 405 -10.13 -2.37 9.87
N THR A 406 -9.21 -1.73 9.15
CA THR A 406 -9.35 -0.34 8.69
C THR A 406 -9.47 -0.26 7.17
N VAL A 407 -10.26 0.72 6.72
CA VAL A 407 -10.42 1.07 5.29
C VAL A 407 -9.52 2.23 4.97
N GLN A 408 -8.78 2.13 3.87
CA GLN A 408 -8.01 3.24 3.34
C GLN A 408 -8.76 3.89 2.17
N SER A 409 -8.79 5.23 2.16
CA SER A 409 -9.10 6.05 1.00
C SER A 409 -7.79 6.42 0.29
N VAL A 410 -7.85 6.62 -1.01
CA VAL A 410 -6.72 7.08 -1.82
C VAL A 410 -7.02 8.48 -2.31
N LEU A 411 -6.18 9.44 -1.94
CA LEU A 411 -6.22 10.83 -2.37
C LEU A 411 -5.19 11.00 -3.49
N ARG A 412 -5.62 11.36 -4.69
CA ARG A 412 -4.71 11.72 -5.78
C ARG A 412 -4.27 13.17 -5.60
N LEU A 413 -2.98 13.41 -5.74
CA LEU A 413 -2.38 14.72 -5.61
C LEU A 413 -2.05 15.32 -7.00
N PRO A 414 -1.87 16.65 -7.10
CA PRO A 414 -1.56 17.34 -8.36
C PRO A 414 -0.28 16.86 -9.05
N ASN A 415 0.72 16.37 -8.31
CA ASN A 415 1.96 15.78 -8.84
C ASN A 415 1.80 14.33 -9.33
N ASP A 416 0.57 13.82 -9.54
CA ASP A 416 0.28 12.41 -9.81
C ASP A 416 0.62 11.43 -8.67
N GLY A 417 1.13 11.90 -7.53
CA GLY A 417 1.30 11.13 -6.30
C GLY A 417 -0.04 10.74 -5.66
N GLU A 418 0.02 9.90 -4.65
CA GLU A 418 -1.16 9.45 -3.89
C GLU A 418 -0.87 9.42 -2.39
N ILE A 419 -1.82 9.90 -1.58
CA ILE A 419 -1.88 9.61 -0.15
C ILE A 419 -2.89 8.49 0.06
N THR A 420 -2.43 7.34 0.55
CA THR A 420 -3.29 6.30 1.11
C THR A 420 -3.57 6.69 2.56
N LEU A 421 -4.84 6.83 2.95
CA LEU A 421 -5.24 7.40 4.24
C LEU A 421 -6.27 6.53 4.92
N THR A 422 -6.09 6.19 6.20
CA THR A 422 -7.09 5.51 7.01
C THR A 422 -8.27 6.43 7.29
N TRP A 423 -9.48 6.07 6.83
CA TRP A 423 -10.66 6.92 6.98
C TRP A 423 -11.88 6.27 7.64
N SER A 424 -11.89 4.95 7.75
CA SER A 424 -12.96 4.22 8.45
C SER A 424 -12.51 2.85 8.95
N GLN A 425 -13.37 2.21 9.73
CA GLN A 425 -13.18 0.85 10.26
C GLN A 425 -14.23 -0.10 9.69
N PHE A 426 -13.86 -1.38 9.53
CA PHE A 426 -14.78 -2.45 9.19
C PHE A 426 -15.55 -2.94 10.40
N ILE A 427 -16.85 -3.14 10.21
CA ILE A 427 -17.75 -3.81 11.13
C ILE A 427 -18.24 -5.07 10.44
N ALA A 428 -17.96 -6.23 11.00
CA ALA A 428 -18.42 -7.52 10.51
C ALA A 428 -19.95 -7.64 10.62
N PRO A 429 -20.61 -8.58 9.93
CA PRO A 429 -22.06 -8.75 10.01
C PRO A 429 -22.59 -8.96 11.42
N SER A 430 -21.86 -9.64 12.30
CA SER A 430 -22.19 -9.83 13.71
C SER A 430 -21.89 -8.63 14.61
N GLY A 431 -21.45 -7.48 14.05
CA GLY A 431 -21.26 -6.22 14.76
C GLY A 431 -19.88 -6.01 15.38
N TYR A 432 -18.96 -6.98 15.33
CA TYR A 432 -17.65 -6.80 15.92
C TYR A 432 -16.68 -6.05 15.01
N ILE A 433 -15.73 -5.34 15.63
CA ILE A 433 -14.69 -4.60 14.93
C ILE A 433 -13.46 -5.49 14.72
N LEU A 434 -13.12 -5.74 13.46
CA LEU A 434 -12.01 -6.60 13.04
C LEU A 434 -10.63 -6.08 13.44
N HIS A 435 -10.45 -4.74 13.52
CA HIS A 435 -9.15 -4.11 13.72
C HIS A 435 -8.44 -4.63 14.99
N GLY A 436 -7.20 -5.12 14.85
CA GLY A 436 -6.38 -5.72 15.91
C GLY A 436 -6.85 -7.10 16.41
N LEU A 437 -8.06 -7.56 16.03
CA LEU A 437 -8.58 -8.88 16.41
C LEU A 437 -8.50 -9.89 15.27
N GLY A 438 -8.89 -9.49 14.05
CA GLY A 438 -8.96 -10.35 12.88
C GLY A 438 -10.19 -11.27 12.89
N VAL A 439 -10.15 -12.27 12.03
CA VAL A 439 -11.13 -13.34 11.91
C VAL A 439 -10.55 -14.61 12.49
N ARG A 440 -11.30 -15.26 13.39
CA ARG A 440 -10.93 -16.55 13.97
C ARG A 440 -11.47 -17.67 13.08
N PRO A 441 -10.65 -18.66 12.66
CA PRO A 441 -11.18 -19.80 11.93
C PRO A 441 -12.08 -20.68 12.80
N SER A 442 -13.04 -21.35 12.17
CA SER A 442 -13.89 -22.36 12.80
C SER A 442 -13.06 -23.53 13.30
N LEU A 443 -12.09 -23.95 12.46
CA LEU A 443 -11.12 -24.99 12.78
C LEU A 443 -9.69 -24.39 12.77
N CYS A 444 -9.11 -24.26 13.97
CA CYS A 444 -7.77 -23.70 14.13
C CYS A 444 -6.69 -24.78 13.96
N THR A 445 -5.81 -24.61 12.95
CA THR A 445 -4.69 -25.50 12.71
C THR A 445 -3.46 -25.01 13.45
N LYS A 446 -3.27 -25.44 14.69
CA LYS A 446 -2.07 -25.12 15.47
C LYS A 446 -0.83 -25.86 14.96
N ALA A 447 0.34 -25.40 15.36
CA ALA A 447 1.64 -25.84 14.85
C ALA A 447 1.99 -27.34 15.07
N LYS A 448 1.32 -28.06 15.96
CA LYS A 448 1.60 -29.50 16.18
C LYS A 448 0.94 -30.34 15.08
N PRO A 449 1.68 -31.27 14.46
CA PRO A 449 1.11 -32.20 13.49
C PRO A 449 0.21 -33.18 14.23
N GLU A 450 -1.11 -33.02 14.08
CA GLU A 450 -2.09 -34.00 14.51
C GLU A 450 -2.73 -34.66 13.29
N PRO A 451 -3.12 -35.93 13.34
CA PRO A 451 -3.91 -36.57 12.29
C PRO A 451 -5.21 -35.76 12.03
N ILE A 452 -5.63 -35.69 10.76
CA ILE A 452 -6.78 -34.87 10.33
C ILE A 452 -8.03 -35.22 11.14
N GLU A 453 -8.35 -36.52 11.25
CA GLU A 453 -9.51 -37.00 11.98
C GLU A 453 -9.47 -36.62 13.47
N LYS A 454 -8.29 -36.73 14.10
CA LYS A 454 -8.11 -36.35 15.50
C LYS A 454 -8.36 -34.84 15.71
N LEU A 455 -7.84 -34.00 14.81
CA LEU A 455 -8.02 -32.55 14.87
C LEU A 455 -9.51 -32.16 14.71
N ILE A 456 -10.18 -32.78 13.75
CA ILE A 456 -11.62 -32.58 13.54
C ILE A 456 -12.42 -33.04 14.77
N ASN A 457 -12.15 -34.23 15.28
CA ASN A 457 -12.85 -34.78 16.45
C ASN A 457 -12.64 -33.94 17.72
N ILE A 458 -11.42 -33.48 17.99
CA ILE A 458 -11.13 -32.55 19.10
C ILE A 458 -11.96 -31.28 18.94
N THR A 459 -12.00 -30.72 17.75
CA THR A 459 -12.78 -29.49 17.46
C THR A 459 -14.28 -29.72 17.66
N LEU A 460 -14.82 -30.82 17.13
CA LEU A 460 -16.25 -31.12 17.23
C LEU A 460 -16.70 -31.51 18.66
N ASN A 461 -15.82 -32.13 19.43
CA ASN A 461 -16.11 -32.51 20.83
C ASN A 461 -15.96 -31.32 21.80
N SER A 462 -15.25 -30.27 21.42
CA SER A 462 -15.09 -29.01 22.18
C SER A 462 -16.15 -27.96 21.83
N ALA A 463 -17.29 -28.35 21.32
CA ALA A 463 -18.34 -27.49 20.75
C ALA A 463 -18.76 -26.32 21.63
N SER A 464 -19.04 -26.58 22.93
CA SER A 464 -19.46 -25.55 23.89
C SER A 464 -18.35 -24.51 24.12
N GLY A 465 -17.11 -24.94 24.27
CA GLY A 465 -15.95 -24.07 24.41
C GLY A 465 -15.70 -23.21 23.18
N ILE A 466 -15.91 -23.77 21.99
CA ILE A 466 -15.77 -23.05 20.72
C ILE A 466 -16.85 -21.98 20.58
N LYS A 467 -18.12 -22.30 20.85
CA LYS A 467 -19.22 -21.31 20.83
C LYS A 467 -18.96 -20.18 21.82
N SER A 468 -18.53 -20.49 23.05
CA SER A 468 -18.15 -19.48 24.03
C SER A 468 -17.01 -18.58 23.54
N THR A 469 -15.99 -19.17 22.91
CA THR A 469 -14.89 -18.39 22.35
C THR A 469 -15.36 -17.46 21.23
N PHE A 470 -16.22 -17.92 20.31
CA PHE A 470 -16.78 -17.07 19.26
C PHE A 470 -17.64 -15.93 19.83
N HIS A 471 -18.47 -16.22 20.84
CA HIS A 471 -19.23 -15.19 21.53
C HIS A 471 -18.32 -14.13 22.15
N GLN A 472 -17.27 -14.53 22.86
CA GLN A 472 -16.30 -13.60 23.43
C GLN A 472 -15.55 -12.81 22.35
N TRP A 473 -15.18 -13.47 21.21
CA TRP A 473 -14.52 -12.83 20.09
C TRP A 473 -15.37 -11.71 19.47
N ARG A 474 -16.67 -11.97 19.29
CA ARG A 474 -17.62 -11.01 18.70
C ARG A 474 -18.05 -9.91 19.67
N SER A 475 -18.00 -10.15 20.99
CA SER A 475 -18.43 -9.18 22.00
C SER A 475 -17.32 -8.31 22.58
N VAL A 476 -16.04 -8.63 22.33
CA VAL A 476 -14.93 -7.87 22.92
C VAL A 476 -14.80 -6.47 22.31
N GLY A 477 -14.87 -5.44 23.18
CA GLY A 477 -14.73 -4.05 22.76
C GLY A 477 -13.33 -3.69 22.23
N LEU A 478 -13.26 -2.72 21.33
CA LEU A 478 -12.01 -2.28 20.68
C LEU A 478 -10.94 -1.84 21.69
N LYS A 479 -11.35 -1.13 22.75
CA LYS A 479 -10.44 -0.59 23.78
C LYS A 479 -9.84 -1.65 24.72
N ASN A 480 -10.37 -2.87 24.74
CA ASN A 480 -9.89 -3.95 25.62
C ASN A 480 -8.76 -4.75 24.95
N SER A 481 -7.60 -4.15 24.78
CA SER A 481 -6.43 -4.73 24.10
C SER A 481 -5.95 -6.03 24.77
N ALA A 482 -5.92 -6.08 26.10
CA ALA A 482 -5.49 -7.26 26.86
C ALA A 482 -6.38 -8.48 26.55
N ARG A 483 -7.71 -8.32 26.63
CA ARG A 483 -8.66 -9.41 26.33
C ARG A 483 -8.60 -9.81 24.84
N ARG A 484 -8.44 -8.86 23.92
CA ARG A 484 -8.27 -9.14 22.49
C ARG A 484 -7.01 -9.95 22.21
N ASN A 485 -5.87 -9.60 22.83
CA ASN A 485 -4.63 -10.36 22.74
C ASN A 485 -4.77 -11.78 23.29
N ASN A 486 -5.44 -11.94 24.44
CA ASN A 486 -5.70 -13.24 25.02
C ASN A 486 -6.60 -14.11 24.12
N LEU A 487 -7.65 -13.55 23.54
CA LEU A 487 -8.47 -14.27 22.55
C LEU A 487 -7.65 -14.69 21.33
N ARG A 488 -6.83 -13.80 20.76
CA ARG A 488 -5.95 -14.13 19.62
C ARG A 488 -4.95 -15.25 19.95
N SER A 489 -4.45 -15.34 21.18
CA SER A 489 -3.53 -16.40 21.59
C SER A 489 -4.17 -17.80 21.57
N THR A 490 -5.51 -17.88 21.59
CA THR A 490 -6.22 -19.16 21.45
C THR A 490 -6.07 -19.80 20.06
N CYS A 491 -5.86 -18.97 19.04
CA CYS A 491 -5.53 -19.37 17.67
C CYS A 491 -4.58 -18.31 17.07
N PRO A 492 -3.26 -18.38 17.32
CA PRO A 492 -2.31 -17.36 16.90
C PRO A 492 -2.25 -17.21 15.37
N ALA A 493 -2.16 -15.97 14.90
CA ALA A 493 -1.97 -15.66 13.50
C ALA A 493 -0.58 -16.15 13.03
N GLN A 494 -0.55 -17.07 12.08
CA GLN A 494 0.67 -17.64 11.52
C GLN A 494 0.54 -17.77 10.01
N GLN A 495 1.62 -17.54 9.28
CA GLN A 495 1.63 -17.84 7.84
C GLN A 495 1.68 -19.35 7.65
N ARG A 496 0.83 -19.89 6.78
CA ARG A 496 0.78 -21.30 6.43
C ARG A 496 1.26 -21.56 5.01
N LYS A 497 2.14 -22.53 4.86
CA LYS A 497 2.68 -22.96 3.55
C LYS A 497 2.38 -24.44 3.24
N SER A 498 1.79 -25.17 4.20
CA SER A 498 1.48 -26.60 4.02
C SER A 498 0.12 -26.78 3.34
N ASP A 499 -0.08 -27.91 2.68
CA ASP A 499 -1.36 -28.29 2.08
C ASP A 499 -2.31 -28.96 3.09
N LYS A 500 -1.91 -29.10 4.35
CA LYS A 500 -2.71 -29.74 5.41
C LYS A 500 -4.11 -29.13 5.55
N GLU A 501 -4.23 -27.80 5.48
CA GLU A 501 -5.53 -27.13 5.53
C GLU A 501 -6.40 -27.51 4.33
N LEU A 502 -5.81 -27.71 3.16
CA LEU A 502 -6.51 -28.17 1.97
C LEU A 502 -6.98 -29.63 2.13
N ASP A 503 -6.14 -30.49 2.68
CA ASP A 503 -6.50 -31.89 2.93
C ASP A 503 -7.65 -31.99 3.94
N ILE A 504 -7.64 -31.16 5.00
CA ILE A 504 -8.74 -31.07 5.95
C ILE A 504 -10.03 -30.58 5.25
N ALA A 505 -9.92 -29.57 4.37
CA ALA A 505 -11.07 -29.06 3.63
C ALA A 505 -11.69 -30.13 2.72
N ILE A 506 -10.86 -30.87 1.99
CA ILE A 506 -11.31 -31.99 1.15
C ILE A 506 -12.03 -33.04 2.00
N HIS A 507 -11.40 -33.49 3.10
CA HIS A 507 -11.99 -34.49 4.00
C HIS A 507 -13.36 -34.02 4.56
N MET A 508 -13.49 -32.74 4.91
CA MET A 508 -14.78 -32.21 5.43
C MET A 508 -15.85 -32.12 4.34
N ILE A 509 -15.51 -31.74 3.12
CA ILE A 509 -16.46 -31.72 1.97
C ILE A 509 -16.95 -33.12 1.65
N GLU A 510 -16.07 -34.12 1.72
CA GLU A 510 -16.39 -35.53 1.46
C GLU A 510 -17.23 -36.16 2.59
N ASN A 511 -17.32 -35.51 3.77
CA ASN A 511 -18.07 -35.99 4.94
C ASN A 511 -19.17 -35.00 5.37
N PRO A 512 -20.37 -35.03 4.76
CA PRO A 512 -21.44 -34.07 4.97
C PRO A 512 -21.87 -33.89 6.45
N THR A 513 -21.89 -34.95 7.23
CA THR A 513 -22.24 -34.90 8.65
C THR A 513 -21.20 -34.08 9.45
N THR A 514 -19.92 -34.26 9.14
CA THR A 514 -18.82 -33.49 9.75
C THR A 514 -18.89 -32.02 9.37
N TYR A 515 -19.18 -31.75 8.08
CA TYR A 515 -19.35 -30.39 7.56
C TYR A 515 -20.50 -29.66 8.28
N THR A 516 -21.68 -30.24 8.33
CA THR A 516 -22.87 -29.64 8.96
C THR A 516 -22.65 -29.37 10.45
N ARG A 517 -22.03 -30.30 11.18
CA ARG A 517 -21.68 -30.09 12.60
C ARG A 517 -20.72 -28.93 12.77
N ALA A 518 -19.67 -28.84 11.94
CA ALA A 518 -18.67 -27.77 12.04
C ALA A 518 -19.27 -26.39 11.67
N LEU A 519 -20.17 -26.33 10.71
CA LEU A 519 -20.89 -25.10 10.33
C LEU A 519 -21.72 -24.58 11.51
N TYR A 520 -22.47 -25.46 12.20
CA TYR A 520 -23.31 -25.10 13.35
C TYR A 520 -22.52 -24.50 14.53
N PHE A 521 -21.27 -24.92 14.76
CA PHE A 521 -20.45 -24.39 15.87
C PHE A 521 -19.86 -23.00 15.62
N SER A 522 -19.71 -22.62 14.38
CA SER A 522 -19.21 -21.30 13.99
C SER A 522 -20.34 -20.27 13.80
N SER A 523 -21.60 -20.71 13.94
CA SER A 523 -22.77 -19.87 13.71
C SER A 523 -22.85 -18.66 14.65
N ALA A 524 -23.30 -17.52 14.08
CA ALA A 524 -23.48 -16.28 14.83
C ALA A 524 -24.84 -16.22 15.56
N THR A 525 -25.76 -17.13 15.23
CA THR A 525 -27.15 -17.06 15.71
C THR A 525 -27.24 -17.30 17.22
N ASN A 526 -27.37 -16.20 17.96
CA ASN A 526 -28.21 -16.22 19.17
C ASN A 526 -29.66 -16.34 18.68
N GLN A 527 -30.35 -17.38 19.12
CA GLN A 527 -31.81 -17.55 18.94
C GLN A 527 -32.65 -16.44 19.66
N ALA A 528 -32.12 -15.25 19.90
CA ALA A 528 -32.72 -14.16 20.61
C ALA A 528 -33.26 -13.02 19.73
N GLN A 529 -33.43 -13.26 18.40
CA GLN A 529 -34.20 -12.37 17.52
C GLN A 529 -35.06 -13.22 16.58
N LYS A 530 -36.09 -13.84 17.13
CA LYS A 530 -37.36 -14.13 16.45
C LYS A 530 -38.40 -13.15 16.90
#